data_57a39935c1f50a5b7ede6a9b36c3defc
#
_entry.id   57a39935c1f50a5b7ede6a9b36c3defc
#
_cell.length_a   1.000
_cell.length_b   1.000
_cell.length_c   1.000
_cell.angle_alpha   90.00
_cell.angle_beta   90.00
_cell.angle_gamma   90.00
#
_symmetry.space_group_name_H-M   'P 1'
#
loop_
_entity.id
_entity.type
_entity.pdbx_description
1 polymer ?
#
loop_
_entity_poly.entity_id
_entity_poly.type
_entity_poly.pdbx_seq_one_letter_code
_entity_poly.pdbx_strand_id
1 'polypeptide(L)'
;MPAARQLIYEVFAHQKKDLLLYLLSESICEVPALVFVRSKDTLHALNTAANHQNLATENISGNKKPEVRDRALKRLKDHSIDVIFTTRSVLRESDLSGIATIIHFDPHEIDGDYLAHIQAAVCEVSTFITKSDQLCLYSLEKLAGENLKKCLAAGFTYDKQPRLIKTQSKKDHSNKTGSKPLQHKKPKLKNKGPRRKTGRTRKR
;
A
#
# COMPACT_ATOMS: atom_id res chain seq x y z
N MET A 1 -17.55 26.76 8.90
CA MET A 1 -16.12 26.47 9.01
C MET A 1 -15.50 26.67 7.64
N PRO A 2 -14.30 27.26 7.51
CA PRO A 2 -13.63 27.30 6.22
C PRO A 2 -13.38 25.84 5.74
N ALA A 3 -13.52 25.62 4.44
CA ALA A 3 -13.24 24.30 3.86
C ALA A 3 -11.75 23.95 4.04
N ALA A 4 -11.45 22.68 4.29
CA ALA A 4 -10.08 22.21 4.39
C ALA A 4 -9.27 22.55 3.12
N ARG A 5 -8.00 22.91 3.30
CA ARG A 5 -7.09 23.14 2.17
C ARG A 5 -6.89 21.85 1.40
N GLN A 6 -6.89 21.91 0.08
CA GLN A 6 -6.66 20.75 -0.79
C GLN A 6 -5.30 20.91 -1.47
N LEU A 7 -4.35 20.06 -1.10
CA LEU A 7 -2.97 20.15 -1.54
C LEU A 7 -2.57 18.92 -2.38
N ILE A 8 -1.86 19.19 -3.46
CA ILE A 8 -1.23 18.15 -4.29
C ILE A 8 0.29 18.28 -4.17
N TYR A 9 0.92 17.18 -3.80
CA TYR A 9 2.37 17.04 -3.84
C TYR A 9 2.75 16.12 -5.00
N GLU A 10 3.32 16.70 -6.06
CA GLU A 10 3.91 15.91 -7.15
C GLU A 10 5.26 15.38 -6.70
N VAL A 11 5.43 14.05 -6.67
CA VAL A 11 6.61 13.41 -6.12
C VAL A 11 6.98 12.14 -6.88
N PHE A 12 8.26 11.77 -6.89
CA PHE A 12 8.66 10.48 -7.43
C PHE A 12 8.25 9.33 -6.50
N ALA A 13 7.86 8.20 -7.07
CA ALA A 13 7.38 7.05 -6.31
C ALA A 13 8.35 6.61 -5.19
N HIS A 14 9.67 6.66 -5.44
CA HIS A 14 10.68 6.31 -4.46
C HIS A 14 10.86 7.35 -3.33
N GLN A 15 10.43 8.60 -3.55
CA GLN A 15 10.53 9.67 -2.54
C GLN A 15 9.24 9.87 -1.74
N LYS A 16 8.14 9.19 -2.08
CA LYS A 16 6.85 9.35 -1.38
C LYS A 16 6.97 9.13 0.12
N LYS A 17 7.68 8.09 0.53
CA LYS A 17 7.89 7.78 1.96
C LYS A 17 8.66 8.90 2.65
N ASP A 18 9.76 9.34 2.06
CA ASP A 18 10.63 10.35 2.66
C ASP A 18 9.91 11.70 2.75
N LEU A 19 9.12 12.05 1.72
CA LEU A 19 8.27 13.24 1.76
C LEU A 19 7.22 13.16 2.87
N LEU A 20 6.52 12.03 3.01
CA LEU A 20 5.53 11.86 4.06
C LEU A 20 6.13 12.05 5.46
N LEU A 21 7.24 11.37 5.71
CA LEU A 21 7.93 11.46 6.99
C LEU A 21 8.43 12.88 7.26
N TYR A 22 8.95 13.55 6.24
CA TYR A 22 9.37 14.94 6.31
C TYR A 22 8.19 15.88 6.67
N LEU A 23 7.05 15.76 6.01
CA LEU A 23 5.87 16.57 6.29
C LEU A 23 5.36 16.39 7.73
N LEU A 24 5.43 15.17 8.26
CA LEU A 24 4.97 14.85 9.61
C LEU A 24 5.98 15.29 10.69
N SER A 25 7.27 15.05 10.49
CA SER A 25 8.31 15.35 11.48
C SER A 25 8.63 16.83 11.59
N GLU A 26 8.60 17.58 10.48
CA GLU A 26 8.85 19.02 10.45
C GLU A 26 7.60 19.84 10.78
N SER A 27 6.52 19.21 11.21
CA SER A 27 5.24 19.85 11.54
C SER A 27 4.68 20.73 10.40
N ILE A 28 4.97 20.34 9.14
CA ILE A 28 4.42 21.01 7.96
C ILE A 28 2.95 20.61 7.80
N CYS A 29 2.62 19.35 8.08
CA CYS A 29 1.25 18.87 8.27
C CYS A 29 0.86 18.96 9.73
N GLU A 30 -0.35 19.42 9.99
CA GLU A 30 -0.88 19.43 11.34
C GLU A 30 -1.31 18.02 11.78
N VAL A 31 -1.00 17.67 13.02
CA VAL A 31 -1.50 16.45 13.67
C VAL A 31 -2.73 16.76 14.50
N PRO A 32 -3.68 15.84 14.67
CA PRO A 32 -3.62 14.43 14.30
C PRO A 32 -3.83 14.20 12.80
N ALA A 33 -3.10 13.26 12.23
CA ALA A 33 -3.14 12.95 10.82
C ALA A 33 -3.64 11.52 10.52
N LEU A 34 -4.43 11.36 9.47
CA LEU A 34 -4.91 10.09 8.96
C LEU A 34 -4.33 9.84 7.57
N VAL A 35 -3.57 8.76 7.41
CA VAL A 35 -2.87 8.45 6.16
C VAL A 35 -3.47 7.23 5.49
N PHE A 36 -4.03 7.43 4.29
CA PHE A 36 -4.59 6.37 3.46
C PHE A 36 -3.55 5.80 2.52
N VAL A 37 -3.37 4.48 2.58
CA VAL A 37 -2.45 3.72 1.72
C VAL A 37 -3.18 2.62 0.96
N ARG A 38 -2.55 2.11 -0.09
CA ARG A 38 -3.12 1.06 -0.94
C ARG A 38 -3.00 -0.33 -0.32
N SER A 39 -1.85 -0.66 0.25
CA SER A 39 -1.54 -2.01 0.68
C SER A 39 -1.19 -2.11 2.16
N LYS A 40 -1.39 -3.30 2.73
CA LYS A 40 -0.98 -3.59 4.11
C LYS A 40 0.53 -3.53 4.29
N ASP A 41 1.30 -3.90 3.26
CA ASP A 41 2.77 -3.87 3.32
C ASP A 41 3.27 -2.42 3.39
N THR A 42 2.70 -1.53 2.56
CA THR A 42 2.98 -0.08 2.63
C THR A 42 2.59 0.48 4.00
N LEU A 43 1.42 0.10 4.51
CA LEU A 43 0.94 0.52 5.83
C LEU A 43 1.93 0.16 6.93
N HIS A 44 2.39 -1.09 6.99
CA HIS A 44 3.35 -1.55 7.99
C HIS A 44 4.71 -0.86 7.84
N ALA A 45 5.20 -0.70 6.61
CA ALA A 45 6.47 -0.04 6.35
C ALA A 45 6.47 1.43 6.78
N LEU A 46 5.38 2.16 6.51
CA LEU A 46 5.24 3.56 6.92
C LEU A 46 5.08 3.70 8.43
N ASN A 47 4.27 2.86 9.05
CA ASN A 47 4.09 2.87 10.50
C ASN A 47 5.42 2.62 11.23
N THR A 48 6.20 1.64 10.79
CA THR A 48 7.52 1.37 11.34
C THR A 48 8.47 2.55 11.16
N ALA A 49 8.50 3.14 9.97
CA ALA A 49 9.37 4.27 9.67
C ALA A 49 9.01 5.54 10.49
N ALA A 50 7.71 5.81 10.67
CA ALA A 50 7.24 6.93 11.48
C ALA A 50 7.54 6.75 12.98
N ASN A 51 7.40 5.53 13.50
CA ASN A 51 7.79 5.21 14.88
C ASN A 51 9.30 5.43 15.13
N HIS A 52 10.15 5.14 14.12
CA HIS A 52 11.59 5.44 14.22
C HIS A 52 11.90 6.94 14.28
N GLN A 53 10.97 7.80 13.89
CA GLN A 53 11.06 9.25 14.03
C GLN A 53 10.36 9.79 15.29
N ASN A 54 10.06 8.91 16.25
CA ASN A 54 9.39 9.22 17.51
C ASN A 54 7.96 9.78 17.37
N LEU A 55 7.29 9.53 16.22
CA LEU A 55 5.88 9.85 16.07
C LEU A 55 5.05 8.76 16.75
N ALA A 56 4.07 9.15 17.56
CA ALA A 56 3.13 8.22 18.18
C ALA A 56 2.14 7.72 17.12
N THR A 57 2.32 6.50 16.61
CA THR A 57 1.56 6.00 15.48
C THR A 57 0.80 4.72 15.77
N GLU A 58 -0.32 4.51 15.08
CA GLU A 58 -1.07 3.27 15.07
C GLU A 58 -1.46 2.89 13.64
N ASN A 59 -1.68 1.59 13.39
CA ASN A 59 -2.19 1.12 12.12
C ASN A 59 -3.57 0.46 12.26
N ILE A 60 -4.46 0.73 11.31
CA ILE A 60 -5.77 0.10 11.22
C ILE A 60 -5.86 -0.65 9.89
N SER A 61 -5.93 -1.99 9.95
CA SER A 61 -6.13 -2.85 8.79
C SER A 61 -7.50 -3.53 8.82
N GLY A 62 -7.93 -4.05 7.68
CA GLY A 62 -9.26 -4.67 7.54
C GLY A 62 -9.54 -5.85 8.46
N ASN A 63 -8.51 -6.45 9.04
CA ASN A 63 -8.66 -7.58 9.97
C ASN A 63 -9.00 -7.16 11.40
N LYS A 64 -8.94 -5.86 11.73
CA LYS A 64 -9.27 -5.37 13.08
C LYS A 64 -10.78 -5.25 13.25
N LYS A 65 -11.27 -5.63 14.44
CA LYS A 65 -12.68 -5.50 14.81
C LYS A 65 -13.11 -4.02 14.82
N PRO A 66 -14.40 -3.72 14.58
CA PRO A 66 -14.91 -2.34 14.61
C PRO A 66 -14.54 -1.59 15.87
N GLU A 67 -14.70 -2.20 17.06
CA GLU A 67 -14.44 -1.56 18.35
C GLU A 67 -12.95 -1.15 18.51
N VAL A 68 -12.04 -1.89 17.88
CA VAL A 68 -10.60 -1.56 17.88
C VAL A 68 -10.34 -0.35 16.98
N ARG A 69 -11.04 -0.27 15.85
CA ARG A 69 -10.94 0.87 14.93
C ARG A 69 -11.45 2.14 15.58
N ASP A 70 -12.62 2.08 16.21
CA ASP A 70 -13.25 3.23 16.89
C ASP A 70 -12.38 3.72 18.05
N ARG A 71 -11.78 2.79 18.81
CA ARG A 71 -10.83 3.15 19.87
C ARG A 71 -9.58 3.85 19.32
N ALA A 72 -9.04 3.38 18.22
CA ALA A 72 -7.88 4.01 17.60
C ALA A 72 -8.23 5.41 17.07
N LEU A 73 -9.38 5.58 16.39
CA LEU A 73 -9.85 6.89 15.96
C LEU A 73 -10.09 7.83 17.11
N LYS A 74 -10.66 7.35 18.22
CA LYS A 74 -10.82 8.16 19.43
C LYS A 74 -9.47 8.65 19.95
N ARG A 75 -8.47 7.76 20.07
CA ARG A 75 -7.11 8.12 20.51
C ARG A 75 -6.45 9.13 19.57
N LEU A 76 -6.72 9.06 18.26
CA LEU A 76 -6.27 10.05 17.30
C LEU A 76 -6.92 11.41 17.58
N LYS A 77 -8.23 11.45 17.73
CA LYS A 77 -8.98 12.69 18.02
C LYS A 77 -8.62 13.31 19.37
N ASP A 78 -8.30 12.48 20.37
CA ASP A 78 -7.86 12.90 21.71
C ASP A 78 -6.36 13.26 21.76
N HIS A 79 -5.65 13.33 20.62
CA HIS A 79 -4.23 13.61 20.53
C HIS A 79 -3.33 12.66 21.34
N SER A 80 -3.82 11.44 21.66
CA SER A 80 -3.01 10.39 22.32
C SER A 80 -2.09 9.66 21.35
N ILE A 81 -2.33 9.81 20.06
CA ILE A 81 -1.48 9.38 18.96
C ILE A 81 -1.48 10.48 17.89
N ASP A 82 -0.37 10.59 17.16
CA ASP A 82 -0.18 11.63 16.15
C ASP A 82 -0.72 11.22 14.79
N VAL A 83 -0.52 9.94 14.42
CA VAL A 83 -0.82 9.45 13.07
C VAL A 83 -1.44 8.07 13.09
N ILE A 84 -2.50 7.89 12.30
CA ILE A 84 -3.04 6.57 11.95
C ILE A 84 -2.74 6.27 10.47
N PHE A 85 -2.13 5.10 10.22
CA PHE A 85 -2.04 4.53 8.88
C PHE A 85 -3.17 3.53 8.65
N THR A 86 -3.87 3.66 7.53
CA THR A 86 -5.02 2.80 7.21
C THR A 86 -5.15 2.53 5.73
N THR A 87 -5.88 1.46 5.38
CA THR A 87 -6.32 1.25 4.01
C THR A 87 -7.74 1.79 3.84
N ARG A 88 -8.02 2.34 2.68
CA ARG A 88 -9.26 3.08 2.38
C ARG A 88 -10.55 2.36 2.74
N SER A 89 -10.64 1.06 2.41
CA SER A 89 -11.85 0.27 2.67
C SER A 89 -12.21 0.09 4.13
N VAL A 90 -11.27 0.39 5.03
CA VAL A 90 -11.41 0.08 6.48
C VAL A 90 -12.24 1.11 7.21
N LEU A 91 -12.14 2.38 6.81
CA LEU A 91 -12.78 3.52 7.50
C LEU A 91 -13.89 4.18 6.69
N ARG A 92 -14.41 3.52 5.65
CA ARG A 92 -15.43 4.10 4.76
C ARG A 92 -16.69 4.59 5.50
N GLU A 93 -17.09 3.89 6.53
CA GLU A 93 -18.29 4.20 7.33
C GLU A 93 -17.96 4.84 8.68
N SER A 94 -16.70 5.20 8.93
CA SER A 94 -16.28 5.79 10.19
C SER A 94 -16.42 7.30 10.17
N ASP A 95 -16.73 7.87 11.32
CA ASP A 95 -16.72 9.33 11.50
C ASP A 95 -15.28 9.85 11.59
N LEU A 96 -14.85 10.55 10.54
CA LEU A 96 -13.52 11.16 10.44
C LEU A 96 -13.51 12.64 10.82
N SER A 97 -14.62 13.20 11.31
CA SER A 97 -14.71 14.60 11.72
C SER A 97 -13.70 14.93 12.83
N GLY A 98 -13.14 16.12 12.78
CA GLY A 98 -12.19 16.60 13.80
C GLY A 98 -10.74 16.13 13.63
N ILE A 99 -10.42 15.40 12.54
CA ILE A 99 -9.03 15.08 12.19
C ILE A 99 -8.42 16.30 11.50
N ALA A 100 -7.24 16.74 11.93
CA ALA A 100 -6.62 17.93 11.37
C ALA A 100 -6.23 17.73 9.92
N THR A 101 -5.49 16.65 9.61
CA THR A 101 -4.97 16.38 8.27
C THR A 101 -5.37 14.98 7.78
N ILE A 102 -5.83 14.91 6.54
CA ILE A 102 -6.05 13.64 5.83
C ILE A 102 -5.08 13.55 4.64
N ILE A 103 -4.29 12.47 4.58
CA ILE A 103 -3.27 12.28 3.54
C ILE A 103 -3.61 11.06 2.69
N HIS A 104 -3.76 11.27 1.38
CA HIS A 104 -3.84 10.21 0.39
C HIS A 104 -2.42 9.89 -0.11
N PHE A 105 -1.74 8.98 0.56
CA PHE A 105 -0.40 8.55 0.17
C PHE A 105 -0.38 7.80 -1.16
N ASP A 106 -1.37 6.93 -1.38
CA ASP A 106 -1.60 6.25 -2.64
C ASP A 106 -2.99 6.64 -3.16
N PRO A 107 -3.06 7.64 -4.03
CA PRO A 107 -4.32 8.01 -4.63
C PRO A 107 -4.81 6.87 -5.52
N HIS A 108 -6.07 6.53 -5.34
CA HIS A 108 -6.83 5.64 -6.20
C HIS A 108 -7.90 6.43 -6.91
N GLU A 109 -8.68 5.73 -7.72
CA GLU A 109 -9.88 6.30 -8.30
C GLU A 109 -10.62 7.14 -7.27
N ILE A 110 -10.76 8.41 -7.60
CA ILE A 110 -11.41 9.38 -6.73
C ILE A 110 -12.89 9.21 -6.93
N ASP A 111 -13.48 8.63 -5.95
CA ASP A 111 -14.93 8.48 -5.81
C ASP A 111 -15.44 9.40 -4.69
N GLY A 112 -16.70 9.22 -4.32
CA GLY A 112 -17.37 10.04 -3.29
C GLY A 112 -16.66 10.12 -1.94
N ASP A 113 -15.73 9.19 -1.62
CA ASP A 113 -14.99 9.21 -0.36
C ASP A 113 -14.06 10.43 -0.25
N TYR A 114 -13.51 10.92 -1.38
CA TYR A 114 -12.65 12.11 -1.35
C TYR A 114 -13.39 13.37 -0.89
N LEU A 115 -14.63 13.57 -1.35
CA LEU A 115 -15.46 14.69 -0.90
C LEU A 115 -15.79 14.57 0.60
N ALA A 116 -16.08 13.36 1.07
CA ALA A 116 -16.29 13.12 2.50
C ALA A 116 -15.03 13.44 3.32
N HIS A 117 -13.84 13.15 2.81
CA HIS A 117 -12.58 13.48 3.47
C HIS A 117 -12.34 14.99 3.54
N ILE A 118 -12.67 15.76 2.47
CA ILE A 118 -12.60 17.23 2.50
C ILE A 118 -13.53 17.82 3.55
N GLN A 119 -14.72 17.24 3.70
CA GLN A 119 -15.70 17.70 4.68
C GLN A 119 -15.30 17.31 6.12
N ALA A 120 -14.60 16.20 6.29
CA ALA A 120 -14.18 15.68 7.58
C ALA A 120 -12.93 16.35 8.12
N ALA A 121 -11.95 16.67 7.27
CA ALA A 121 -10.69 17.30 7.66
C ALA A 121 -10.91 18.72 8.16
N VAL A 122 -10.22 19.09 9.24
CA VAL A 122 -10.29 20.45 9.81
C VAL A 122 -9.37 21.41 9.08
N CYS A 123 -8.15 20.99 8.77
CA CYS A 123 -7.11 21.85 8.24
C CYS A 123 -6.80 21.56 6.77
N GLU A 124 -6.50 20.31 6.43
CA GLU A 124 -6.10 20.00 5.04
C GLU A 124 -6.36 18.56 4.62
N VAL A 125 -6.49 18.40 3.31
CA VAL A 125 -6.43 17.12 2.61
C VAL A 125 -5.28 17.16 1.62
N SER A 126 -4.26 16.35 1.85
CA SER A 126 -3.06 16.28 1.03
C SER A 126 -3.05 15.01 0.19
N THR A 127 -2.69 15.10 -1.10
CA THR A 127 -2.63 13.96 -2.01
C THR A 127 -1.28 13.88 -2.69
N PHE A 128 -0.61 12.72 -2.63
CA PHE A 128 0.67 12.50 -3.29
C PHE A 128 0.45 11.91 -4.67
N ILE A 129 0.89 12.63 -5.68
CA ILE A 129 0.73 12.27 -7.09
C ILE A 129 2.09 11.92 -7.69
N THR A 130 2.17 10.81 -8.36
CA THR A 130 3.31 10.40 -9.18
C THR A 130 2.97 10.50 -10.67
N LYS A 131 3.96 10.30 -11.54
CA LYS A 131 3.73 10.28 -12.99
C LYS A 131 2.71 9.22 -13.44
N SER A 132 2.54 8.14 -12.70
CA SER A 132 1.55 7.10 -13.00
C SER A 132 0.12 7.47 -12.61
N ASP A 133 -0.07 8.53 -11.81
CA ASP A 133 -1.36 8.89 -11.22
C ASP A 133 -2.07 10.03 -11.99
N GLN A 134 -1.72 10.25 -13.28
CA GLN A 134 -2.25 11.36 -14.10
C GLN A 134 -3.79 11.35 -14.22
N LEU A 135 -4.39 10.19 -14.35
CA LEU A 135 -5.86 10.06 -14.40
C LEU A 135 -6.51 10.48 -13.10
N CYS A 136 -5.88 10.12 -11.98
CA CYS A 136 -6.31 10.54 -10.66
C CYS A 136 -6.21 12.06 -10.50
N LEU A 137 -5.08 12.65 -10.89
CA LEU A 137 -4.89 14.11 -10.88
C LEU A 137 -5.97 14.83 -11.69
N TYR A 138 -6.25 14.36 -12.91
CA TYR A 138 -7.29 14.94 -13.75
C TYR A 138 -8.67 14.88 -13.09
N SER A 139 -9.00 13.76 -12.45
CA SER A 139 -10.26 13.62 -11.71
C SER A 139 -10.35 14.57 -10.52
N LEU A 140 -9.23 14.75 -9.78
CA LEU A 140 -9.14 15.71 -8.68
C LEU A 140 -9.32 17.15 -9.17
N GLU A 141 -8.63 17.54 -10.23
CA GLU A 141 -8.73 18.88 -10.82
C GLU A 141 -10.17 19.19 -11.25
N LYS A 142 -10.85 18.22 -11.85
CA LYS A 142 -12.25 18.34 -12.25
C LYS A 142 -13.21 18.50 -11.05
N LEU A 143 -12.93 17.80 -9.96
CA LEU A 143 -13.79 17.73 -8.79
C LEU A 143 -13.60 18.92 -7.85
N ALA A 144 -12.36 19.33 -7.62
CA ALA A 144 -11.98 20.37 -6.68
C ALA A 144 -11.84 21.76 -7.32
N GLY A 145 -11.67 21.81 -8.64
CA GLY A 145 -11.51 23.07 -9.38
C GLY A 145 -10.35 23.93 -8.85
N GLU A 146 -10.60 25.21 -8.68
CA GLU A 146 -9.61 26.18 -8.20
C GLU A 146 -9.17 25.98 -6.74
N ASN A 147 -9.88 25.17 -5.98
CA ASN A 147 -9.54 24.88 -4.58
C ASN A 147 -8.32 23.94 -4.44
N LEU A 148 -7.94 23.25 -5.51
CA LEU A 148 -6.82 22.33 -5.54
C LEU A 148 -5.52 23.08 -5.79
N LYS A 149 -4.59 23.04 -4.86
CA LYS A 149 -3.29 23.72 -4.98
C LYS A 149 -2.16 22.70 -5.13
N LYS A 150 -1.40 22.83 -6.21
CA LYS A 150 -0.14 22.11 -6.37
C LYS A 150 0.94 22.82 -5.57
N CYS A 151 1.66 22.08 -4.74
CA CYS A 151 2.69 22.64 -3.87
C CYS A 151 3.94 21.75 -3.81
N LEU A 152 5.01 22.37 -3.39
CA LEU A 152 6.25 21.70 -3.01
C LEU A 152 6.43 21.88 -1.51
N ALA A 153 6.89 20.85 -0.83
CA ALA A 153 7.24 20.96 0.59
C ALA A 153 8.51 21.83 0.73
N ALA A 154 8.39 22.93 1.45
CA ALA A 154 9.52 23.83 1.68
C ALA A 154 10.61 23.08 2.45
N GLY A 155 11.85 23.16 1.98
CA GLY A 155 13.00 22.47 2.59
C GLY A 155 13.18 21.01 2.18
N PHE A 156 12.20 20.36 1.54
CA PHE A 156 12.38 19.01 1.03
C PHE A 156 13.13 19.00 -0.30
N THR A 157 14.12 18.12 -0.42
CA THR A 157 14.91 18.00 -1.65
C THR A 157 14.30 17.00 -2.60
N TYR A 158 13.69 17.48 -3.68
CA TYR A 158 13.16 16.64 -4.74
C TYR A 158 14.24 16.19 -5.72
N ASP A 159 14.28 14.90 -6.05
CA ASP A 159 15.17 14.39 -7.08
C ASP A 159 14.79 14.94 -8.47
N LYS A 160 15.79 15.44 -9.21
CA LYS A 160 15.57 15.94 -10.58
C LYS A 160 15.38 14.83 -11.61
N GLN A 161 15.81 13.61 -11.28
CA GLN A 161 15.68 12.43 -12.13
C GLN A 161 15.16 11.25 -11.32
N PRO A 162 14.23 10.44 -11.85
CA PRO A 162 13.77 9.25 -11.17
C PRO A 162 14.95 8.28 -11.00
N ARG A 163 15.20 7.83 -9.77
CA ARG A 163 16.11 6.72 -9.54
C ARG A 163 15.52 5.49 -10.21
N LEU A 164 16.25 4.91 -11.16
CA LEU A 164 15.90 3.61 -11.72
C LEU A 164 15.97 2.59 -10.58
N ILE A 165 14.84 2.09 -10.16
CA ILE A 165 14.78 0.93 -9.27
C ILE A 165 15.35 -0.22 -10.08
N LYS A 166 16.57 -0.67 -9.77
CA LYS A 166 17.09 -1.92 -10.30
C LYS A 166 16.16 -3.01 -9.79
N THR A 167 15.22 -3.41 -10.63
CA THR A 167 14.53 -4.67 -10.43
C THR A 167 15.60 -5.73 -10.38
N GLN A 168 15.83 -6.34 -9.21
CA GLN A 168 16.65 -7.54 -9.13
C GLN A 168 15.95 -8.56 -10.03
N SER A 169 16.47 -8.73 -11.23
CA SER A 169 16.09 -9.84 -12.06
C SER A 169 16.33 -11.08 -11.20
N LYS A 170 15.25 -11.81 -10.89
CA LYS A 170 15.36 -13.16 -10.36
C LYS A 170 16.36 -13.87 -11.26
N LYS A 171 17.53 -14.24 -10.74
CA LYS A 171 18.43 -15.14 -11.43
C LYS A 171 17.62 -16.38 -11.70
N ASP A 172 17.19 -16.54 -12.93
CA ASP A 172 16.69 -17.81 -13.42
C ASP A 172 17.78 -18.84 -13.12
N HIS A 173 17.48 -19.72 -12.19
CA HIS A 173 18.20 -20.96 -12.06
C HIS A 173 17.86 -21.77 -13.31
N SER A 174 18.50 -21.41 -14.43
CA SER A 174 18.58 -22.29 -15.57
C SER A 174 19.35 -23.55 -15.13
N ASN A 175 18.58 -24.57 -14.78
CA ASN A 175 19.06 -25.93 -14.67
C ASN A 175 19.88 -26.23 -15.92
N LYS A 176 21.21 -26.31 -15.77
CA LYS A 176 22.07 -26.96 -16.74
C LYS A 176 21.71 -28.45 -16.75
N THR A 177 20.71 -28.81 -17.52
CA THR A 177 20.55 -30.20 -17.98
C THR A 177 21.66 -30.49 -18.93
N GLY A 178 22.75 -31.06 -18.40
CA GLY A 178 23.81 -31.65 -19.19
C GLY A 178 23.22 -32.79 -20.01
N SER A 179 23.11 -32.59 -21.31
CA SER A 179 22.77 -33.61 -22.26
C SER A 179 23.93 -34.64 -22.32
N LYS A 180 23.72 -35.79 -21.68
CA LYS A 180 24.55 -36.98 -21.94
C LYS A 180 24.13 -37.61 -23.27
N PRO A 181 25.05 -38.07 -24.12
CA PRO A 181 24.70 -38.67 -25.40
C PRO A 181 23.98 -40.00 -25.19
N LEU A 182 22.91 -40.20 -25.94
CA LEU A 182 22.13 -41.44 -25.99
C LEU A 182 22.99 -42.57 -26.56
N GLN A 183 23.42 -43.53 -25.73
CA GLN A 183 23.91 -44.84 -26.18
C GLN A 183 22.72 -45.72 -26.52
N HIS A 184 22.60 -46.09 -27.77
CA HIS A 184 21.67 -47.09 -28.28
C HIS A 184 21.90 -48.44 -27.59
N LYS A 185 21.02 -48.86 -26.69
CA LYS A 185 20.92 -50.25 -26.20
C LYS A 185 19.91 -51.01 -27.04
N LYS A 186 20.38 -52.08 -27.70
CA LYS A 186 19.58 -53.04 -28.48
C LYS A 186 18.49 -53.70 -27.61
N PRO A 187 17.32 -54.02 -28.17
CA PRO A 187 16.23 -54.63 -27.41
C PRO A 187 16.53 -56.12 -27.10
N LYS A 188 16.42 -56.48 -25.82
CA LYS A 188 16.44 -57.90 -25.39
C LYS A 188 15.03 -58.50 -25.53
N LEU A 189 14.95 -59.57 -26.30
CA LEU A 189 13.76 -60.42 -26.41
C LEU A 189 13.38 -60.95 -25.02
N LYS A 190 12.14 -60.76 -24.64
CA LYS A 190 11.53 -61.39 -23.48
C LYS A 190 10.97 -62.79 -23.89
N ASN A 191 11.60 -63.79 -23.33
CA ASN A 191 11.16 -65.17 -23.36
C ASN A 191 9.89 -65.34 -22.48
N LYS A 192 8.80 -65.87 -23.06
CA LYS A 192 7.59 -66.21 -22.37
C LYS A 192 7.75 -67.57 -21.69
N GLY A 193 7.70 -67.69 -20.40
CA GLY A 193 7.53 -68.92 -19.63
C GLY A 193 6.10 -69.07 -19.11
N PRO A 194 5.62 -70.28 -18.81
CA PRO A 194 4.17 -70.61 -18.89
C PRO A 194 3.38 -70.35 -17.62
N ARG A 195 2.06 -70.10 -17.88
CA ARG A 195 1.00 -69.98 -16.92
C ARG A 195 0.91 -71.22 -15.99
N ARG A 196 0.84 -71.01 -14.67
CA ARG A 196 0.28 -71.97 -13.74
C ARG A 196 -1.03 -71.42 -13.15
N LYS A 197 -2.15 -72.13 -13.40
CA LYS A 197 -3.44 -72.06 -12.73
C LYS A 197 -3.39 -72.84 -11.42
N THR A 198 -3.87 -72.32 -10.35
CA THR A 198 -4.50 -72.99 -9.19
C THR A 198 -5.16 -71.88 -8.40
N GLY A 199 -6.39 -71.91 -8.04
CA GLY A 199 -7.30 -72.88 -7.58
C GLY A 199 -7.90 -72.38 -6.29
N ARG A 200 -9.09 -71.86 -6.36
CA ARG A 200 -10.27 -72.06 -5.46
C ARG A 200 -9.92 -72.38 -3.99
N THR A 201 -10.46 -71.59 -3.05
CA THR A 201 -11.43 -72.12 -2.07
C THR A 201 -12.16 -71.01 -1.31
N ARG A 202 -13.44 -71.28 -1.17
CA ARG A 202 -14.52 -70.62 -0.43
C ARG A 202 -14.50 -71.07 1.01
N LYS A 203 -14.91 -70.19 1.97
CA LYS A 203 -15.70 -70.48 3.23
C LYS A 203 -15.36 -69.29 4.21
N ARG A 204 -16.21 -68.71 4.89
CA ARG A 204 -17.62 -68.68 5.37
C ARG A 204 -17.89 -67.24 5.76
#